data_aa402a96e29873a45ce889717f3169c2
#
_entry.id   aa402a96e29873a45ce889717f3169c2
#
_cell.length_a   1.000
_cell.length_b   1.000
_cell.length_c   1.000
_cell.angle_alpha   90.00
_cell.angle_beta   90.00
_cell.angle_gamma   90.00
#
_symmetry.space_group_name_H-M   'P 1'
#
loop_
_entity.id
_entity.type
_entity.pdbx_description
1 polymer ?
#
loop_
_entity_poly.entity_id
_entity_poly.type
_entity_poly.pdbx_seq_one_letter_code
_entity_poly.pdbx_strand_id
1 'polypeptide(L)'
;MRHRCSGKQLSRNASHRHAMFKNMMASLILHERIFTTVTKAKELRRFIEPMITLAKVDNLANRRLAFARLRDRDAVTKVFILAQKFLTRNGGYTRVLKAGFRPGDKAPKAMIEFVE
;
A
#
# COMPACT_ATOMS: atom_id res chain seq x y z
N MET A 1 1.77 -13.11 -25.04
CA MET A 1 0.59 -13.50 -24.26
C MET A 1 0.90 -13.45 -22.77
N ARG A 2 -0.01 -12.90 -21.97
CA ARG A 2 0.25 -12.63 -20.55
C ARG A 2 -0.40 -13.67 -19.63
N HIS A 3 -0.09 -14.93 -19.81
CA HIS A 3 -0.60 -15.97 -18.91
C HIS A 3 -0.01 -15.78 -17.52
N ARG A 4 -0.85 -15.71 -16.49
CA ARG A 4 -0.48 -15.54 -15.09
C ARG A 4 0.30 -14.27 -14.78
N CYS A 5 0.32 -13.32 -15.71
CA CYS A 5 0.92 -12.02 -15.45
C CYS A 5 -0.12 -11.09 -14.84
N SER A 6 0.22 -10.45 -13.74
CA SER A 6 -0.66 -9.51 -13.07
C SER A 6 0.12 -8.27 -12.65
N GLY A 7 -0.60 -7.17 -12.47
CA GLY A 7 0.00 -5.92 -12.06
C GLY A 7 0.49 -5.09 -13.22
N LYS A 8 0.99 -3.92 -12.90
CA LYS A 8 1.47 -2.94 -13.87
C LYS A 8 2.95 -2.67 -13.68
N GLN A 9 3.66 -2.63 -14.78
CA GLN A 9 5.11 -2.45 -14.78
C GLN A 9 5.52 -1.00 -14.46
N LEU A 10 4.69 -0.02 -14.81
CA LEU A 10 4.92 1.40 -14.54
C LEU A 10 6.25 1.91 -15.07
N SER A 11 6.67 1.40 -16.25
CA SER A 11 7.93 1.76 -16.92
C SER A 11 9.17 1.58 -16.04
N ARG A 12 9.14 0.61 -15.11
CA ARG A 12 10.23 0.35 -14.17
C ARG A 12 10.57 -1.13 -14.13
N ASN A 13 11.83 -1.46 -13.82
CA ASN A 13 12.21 -2.84 -13.60
C ASN A 13 11.64 -3.35 -12.28
N ALA A 14 11.70 -4.67 -12.06
CA ALA A 14 11.08 -5.30 -10.89
C ALA A 14 11.64 -4.77 -9.58
N SER A 15 12.97 -4.63 -9.47
CA SER A 15 13.59 -4.15 -8.23
C SER A 15 13.18 -2.71 -7.90
N HIS A 16 13.17 -1.84 -8.91
CA HIS A 16 12.77 -0.45 -8.72
C HIS A 16 11.29 -0.35 -8.34
N ARG A 17 10.45 -1.15 -8.99
CA ARG A 17 9.01 -1.17 -8.69
C ARG A 17 8.74 -1.65 -7.26
N HIS A 18 9.42 -2.70 -6.81
CA HIS A 18 9.28 -3.19 -5.45
C HIS A 18 9.72 -2.15 -4.42
N ALA A 19 10.84 -1.48 -4.67
CA ALA A 19 11.32 -0.42 -3.78
C ALA A 19 10.33 0.74 -3.70
N MET A 20 9.77 1.12 -4.84
CA MET A 20 8.78 2.20 -4.89
C MET A 20 7.54 1.86 -4.05
N PHE A 21 6.99 0.67 -4.23
CA PHE A 21 5.79 0.28 -3.48
C PHE A 21 6.08 0.04 -2.00
N LYS A 22 7.26 -0.43 -1.66
CA LYS A 22 7.68 -0.53 -0.26
C LYS A 22 7.65 0.84 0.41
N ASN A 23 8.23 1.84 -0.23
CA ASN A 23 8.25 3.20 0.30
C ASN A 23 6.85 3.80 0.36
N MET A 24 6.01 3.53 -0.64
CA MET A 24 4.63 4.00 -0.66
C MET A 24 3.81 3.36 0.46
N MET A 25 3.99 2.07 0.72
CA MET A 25 3.31 1.39 1.83
C MET A 25 3.67 2.02 3.16
N ALA A 26 4.97 2.25 3.40
CA ALA A 26 5.42 2.89 4.63
C ALA A 26 4.82 4.28 4.78
N SER A 27 4.82 5.08 3.71
CA SER A 27 4.22 6.42 3.74
C SER A 27 2.74 6.38 4.03
N LEU A 28 2.02 5.46 3.39
CA LEU A 28 0.57 5.33 3.61
C LEU A 28 0.26 4.95 5.05
N ILE A 29 1.01 4.01 5.61
CA ILE A 29 0.82 3.59 6.99
C ILE A 29 1.09 4.74 7.95
N LEU A 30 2.18 5.46 7.75
CA LEU A 30 2.58 6.54 8.65
C LEU A 30 1.64 7.75 8.59
N HIS A 31 1.17 8.10 7.40
CA HIS A 31 0.34 9.29 7.20
C HIS A 31 -1.15 8.99 7.07
N GLU A 32 -1.52 7.72 6.92
CA GLU A 32 -2.88 7.20 6.75
C GLU A 32 -3.56 7.63 5.46
N ARG A 33 -2.99 8.57 4.73
CA ARG A 33 -3.46 8.97 3.40
C ARG A 33 -2.27 9.56 2.63
N ILE A 34 -2.21 9.23 1.33
CA ILE A 34 -1.19 9.83 0.45
C ILE A 34 -1.81 10.17 -0.90
N PHE A 35 -1.19 11.11 -1.59
CA PHE A 35 -1.56 11.49 -2.95
C PHE A 35 -0.55 10.93 -3.91
N THR A 36 -1.01 10.35 -5.01
CA THR A 36 -0.16 9.79 -6.04
C THR A 36 -0.93 9.73 -7.36
N THR A 37 -0.39 9.09 -8.38
CA THR A 37 -1.14 8.89 -9.62
C THR A 37 -2.18 7.79 -9.43
N VAL A 38 -3.26 7.83 -10.21
CA VAL A 38 -4.34 6.83 -10.13
C VAL A 38 -3.80 5.41 -10.32
N THR A 39 -2.91 5.22 -11.29
CA THR A 39 -2.34 3.89 -11.57
C THR A 39 -1.56 3.36 -10.37
N LYS A 40 -0.69 4.19 -9.78
CA LYS A 40 0.08 3.78 -8.60
C LYS A 40 -0.81 3.49 -7.41
N ALA A 41 -1.84 4.31 -7.19
CA ALA A 41 -2.78 4.11 -6.08
C ALA A 41 -3.50 2.77 -6.22
N LYS A 42 -3.97 2.44 -7.41
CA LYS A 42 -4.68 1.18 -7.64
C LYS A 42 -3.77 -0.03 -7.46
N GLU A 43 -2.51 0.06 -7.91
CA GLU A 43 -1.56 -1.03 -7.73
C GLU A 43 -1.12 -1.15 -6.27
N LEU A 44 -1.00 -0.04 -5.55
CA LEU A 44 -0.60 -0.07 -4.14
C LEU A 44 -1.54 -0.92 -3.29
N ARG A 45 -2.84 -0.97 -3.62
CA ARG A 45 -3.80 -1.80 -2.89
C ARG A 45 -3.39 -3.27 -2.87
N ARG A 46 -2.77 -3.76 -3.94
CA ARG A 46 -2.33 -5.16 -4.02
C ARG A 46 -1.23 -5.49 -3.02
N PHE A 47 -0.52 -4.49 -2.54
CA PHE A 47 0.55 -4.67 -1.55
C PHE A 47 0.08 -4.35 -0.14
N ILE A 48 -0.71 -3.30 0.04
CA ILE A 48 -1.11 -2.86 1.38
C ILE A 48 -2.22 -3.71 1.99
N GLU A 49 -3.17 -4.19 1.17
CA GLU A 49 -4.27 -4.99 1.68
C GLU A 49 -3.79 -6.29 2.34
N PRO A 50 -2.90 -7.09 1.70
CA PRO A 50 -2.33 -8.25 2.37
C PRO A 50 -1.53 -7.91 3.63
N MET A 51 -0.90 -6.73 3.67
CA MET A 51 -0.15 -6.30 4.84
C MET A 51 -1.07 -6.08 6.04
N ILE A 52 -2.22 -5.45 5.83
CA ILE A 52 -3.21 -5.25 6.89
C ILE A 52 -3.75 -6.60 7.37
N THR A 53 -4.04 -7.51 6.45
CA THR A 53 -4.51 -8.85 6.81
C THR A 53 -3.48 -9.57 7.68
N LEU A 54 -2.20 -9.51 7.31
CA LEU A 54 -1.11 -10.09 8.10
C LEU A 54 -1.06 -9.47 9.50
N ALA A 55 -1.22 -8.16 9.59
CA ALA A 55 -1.06 -7.42 10.83
C ALA A 55 -2.23 -7.57 11.80
N LYS A 56 -3.31 -8.23 11.40
CA LYS A 56 -4.42 -8.52 12.30
C LYS A 56 -4.01 -9.46 13.44
N VAL A 57 -3.03 -10.31 13.19
CA VAL A 57 -2.50 -11.24 14.20
C VAL A 57 -1.12 -10.72 14.60
N ASP A 58 -1.00 -10.23 15.82
CA ASP A 58 0.27 -9.67 16.32
C ASP A 58 1.08 -10.75 17.02
N ASN A 59 2.05 -11.28 16.31
CA ASN A 59 3.02 -12.19 16.88
C ASN A 59 4.41 -11.89 16.30
N LEU A 60 5.43 -12.52 16.86
CA LEU A 60 6.80 -12.24 16.45
C LEU A 60 7.04 -12.59 14.98
N ALA A 61 6.50 -13.72 14.51
CA ALA A 61 6.66 -14.12 13.11
C ALA A 61 6.06 -13.09 12.16
N ASN A 62 4.86 -12.60 12.45
CA ASN A 62 4.20 -11.60 11.61
C ASN A 62 4.90 -10.25 11.65
N ARG A 63 5.45 -9.85 12.81
CA ARG A 63 6.23 -8.61 12.90
C ARG A 63 7.51 -8.70 12.07
N ARG A 64 8.17 -9.85 12.06
CA ARG A 64 9.36 -10.08 11.24
C ARG A 64 9.03 -10.01 9.74
N LEU A 65 7.92 -10.63 9.32
CA LEU A 65 7.46 -10.56 7.94
C LEU A 65 7.12 -9.12 7.53
N ALA A 66 6.42 -8.41 8.38
CA ALA A 66 6.08 -7.00 8.11
C ALA A 66 7.33 -6.15 7.96
N PHE A 67 8.32 -6.34 8.82
CA PHE A 67 9.58 -5.62 8.72
C PHE A 67 10.33 -5.97 7.42
N ALA A 68 10.31 -7.24 7.03
CA ALA A 68 10.96 -7.65 5.79
C ALA A 68 10.34 -6.95 4.57
N ARG A 69 9.03 -6.69 4.62
CA ARG A 69 8.32 -6.05 3.52
C ARG A 69 8.37 -4.52 3.56
N LEU A 70 8.35 -3.93 4.75
CA LEU A 70 8.28 -2.46 4.90
C LEU A 70 9.65 -1.81 5.12
N ARG A 71 10.56 -2.48 5.81
CA ARG A 71 11.91 -1.98 6.15
C ARG A 71 11.89 -0.65 6.91
N ASP A 72 10.85 -0.43 7.71
CA ASP A 72 10.68 0.80 8.49
C ASP A 72 10.03 0.41 9.81
N ARG A 73 10.74 0.65 10.91
CA ARG A 73 10.26 0.25 12.25
C ARG A 73 8.99 0.97 12.67
N ASP A 74 8.91 2.26 12.39
CA ASP A 74 7.73 3.04 12.77
C ASP A 74 6.50 2.59 12.00
N ALA A 75 6.67 2.30 10.71
CA ALA A 75 5.59 1.76 9.89
C ALA A 75 5.14 0.39 10.39
N VAL A 76 6.06 -0.49 10.77
CA VAL A 76 5.72 -1.80 11.32
C VAL A 76 4.92 -1.65 12.60
N THR A 77 5.38 -0.81 13.52
CA THR A 77 4.65 -0.58 14.76
C THR A 77 3.23 -0.08 14.48
N LYS A 78 3.12 0.89 13.58
CA LYS A 78 1.82 1.51 13.29
C LYS A 78 0.87 0.58 12.55
N VAL A 79 1.36 -0.28 11.65
CA VAL A 79 0.49 -1.18 10.90
C VAL A 79 -0.24 -2.16 11.82
N PHE A 80 0.41 -2.63 12.88
CA PHE A 80 -0.25 -3.50 13.84
C PHE A 80 -1.31 -2.75 14.66
N ILE A 81 -1.10 -1.47 14.91
CA ILE A 81 -2.12 -0.63 15.55
C ILE A 81 -3.30 -0.40 14.61
N LEU A 82 -3.02 -0.04 13.35
CA LEU A 82 -4.06 0.19 12.35
C LEU A 82 -4.91 -1.04 12.09
N ALA A 83 -4.28 -2.21 12.04
CA ALA A 83 -4.99 -3.45 11.73
C ALA A 83 -6.05 -3.80 12.76
N GLN A 84 -5.94 -3.29 13.99
CA GLN A 84 -6.95 -3.52 15.03
C GLN A 84 -8.30 -2.91 14.67
N LYS A 85 -8.31 -1.88 13.83
CA LYS A 85 -9.55 -1.27 13.35
C LYS A 85 -10.31 -2.15 12.36
N PHE A 86 -9.63 -3.14 11.78
CA PHE A 86 -10.15 -3.94 10.68
C PHE A 86 -10.35 -5.42 11.03
N LEU A 87 -10.35 -5.77 12.32
CA LEU A 87 -10.42 -7.17 12.74
C LEU A 87 -11.64 -7.92 12.18
N THR A 88 -12.76 -7.21 12.04
CA THR A 88 -14.01 -7.82 11.54
C THR A 88 -14.20 -7.62 10.04
N ARG A 89 -13.32 -6.88 9.39
CA ARG A 89 -13.43 -6.60 7.95
C ARG A 89 -12.53 -7.56 7.17
N ASN A 90 -13.09 -8.23 6.18
CA ASN A 90 -12.40 -9.28 5.43
C ASN A 90 -11.72 -8.78 4.15
N GLY A 91 -11.24 -7.54 4.14
CA GLY A 91 -10.62 -6.91 2.98
C GLY A 91 -11.21 -5.53 2.76
N GLY A 92 -10.79 -4.88 1.67
CA GLY A 92 -11.29 -3.54 1.37
C GLY A 92 -10.93 -2.52 2.43
N TYR A 93 -9.70 -2.58 2.93
CA TYR A 93 -9.24 -1.68 4.00
C TYR A 93 -8.90 -0.29 3.52
N THR A 94 -8.73 -0.10 2.21
CA THR A 94 -8.35 1.17 1.61
C THR A 94 -9.36 1.60 0.57
N ARG A 95 -9.37 2.89 0.27
CA ARG A 95 -10.14 3.41 -0.86
C ARG A 95 -9.28 4.38 -1.66
N VAL A 96 -9.57 4.45 -2.96
CA VAL A 96 -8.88 5.35 -3.87
C VAL A 96 -9.89 6.35 -4.40
N LEU A 97 -9.62 7.64 -4.20
CA LEU A 97 -10.47 8.73 -4.66
C LEU A 97 -9.70 9.55 -5.69
N LYS A 98 -10.31 9.82 -6.82
CA LYS A 98 -9.69 10.65 -7.85
C LYS A 98 -9.57 12.10 -7.35
N ALA A 99 -8.40 12.71 -7.57
CA ALA A 99 -8.08 14.02 -7.03
C ALA A 99 -7.62 15.00 -8.13
N GLY A 100 -8.17 14.87 -9.34
CA GLY A 100 -7.86 15.77 -10.43
C GLY A 100 -6.63 15.37 -11.21
N PHE A 101 -5.92 16.37 -11.73
CA PHE A 101 -4.78 16.17 -12.62
C PHE A 101 -3.56 16.91 -12.08
N ARG A 102 -2.40 16.33 -12.32
CA ARG A 102 -1.14 16.90 -11.87
C ARG A 102 -0.73 18.07 -12.79
N PRO A 103 -0.31 19.23 -12.24
CA PRO A 103 0.22 20.30 -13.08
C PRO A 103 1.44 19.82 -13.86
N GLY A 104 1.56 20.31 -15.08
CA GLY A 104 2.70 20.00 -15.94
C GLY A 104 2.37 18.91 -16.96
N ASP A 105 2.20 17.68 -16.54
CA ASP A 105 1.95 16.54 -17.44
C ASP A 105 0.51 16.05 -17.46
N LYS A 106 -0.37 16.67 -16.65
CA LYS A 106 -1.79 16.32 -16.54
C LYS A 106 -2.03 14.85 -16.18
N ALA A 107 -1.09 14.21 -15.48
CA ALA A 107 -1.30 12.84 -15.02
C ALA A 107 -2.47 12.77 -14.05
N PRO A 108 -3.39 11.80 -14.18
CA PRO A 108 -4.49 11.68 -13.22
C PRO A 108 -3.97 11.40 -11.83
N LYS A 109 -4.38 12.20 -10.86
CA LYS A 109 -4.00 12.03 -9.46
C LYS A 109 -5.10 11.32 -8.69
N ALA A 110 -4.70 10.65 -7.62
CA ALA A 110 -5.61 10.01 -6.70
C ALA A 110 -5.10 10.14 -5.28
N MET A 111 -6.02 10.06 -4.34
CA MET A 111 -5.73 9.91 -2.93
C MET A 111 -6.06 8.49 -2.53
N ILE A 112 -5.13 7.80 -1.89
CA ILE A 112 -5.41 6.50 -1.28
C ILE A 112 -5.36 6.68 0.23
N GLU A 113 -6.37 6.13 0.92
CA GLU A 113 -6.46 6.22 2.37
C GLU A 113 -7.08 4.97 2.96
N PHE A 114 -6.89 4.77 4.25
CA PHE A 114 -7.56 3.69 4.95
C PHE A 114 -9.01 4.10 5.23
N VAL A 115 -9.93 3.15 5.09
CA VAL A 115 -11.34 3.38 5.44
C VAL A 115 -11.50 3.35 6.96
N GLU A 116 -12.56 3.94 7.45
CA GLU A 116 -12.86 3.94 8.88
C GLU A 116 -13.82 2.84 9.29
#